data_4ebaa19b37534d151d9ca3ba96d473c0
#
_entry.id   4ebaa19b37534d151d9ca3ba96d473c0
#
_cell.length_a   1.000
_cell.length_b   1.000
_cell.length_c   1.000
_cell.angle_alpha   90.00
_cell.angle_beta   90.00
_cell.angle_gamma   90.00
#
_symmetry.space_group_name_H-M   'P 1'
#
loop_
_entity.id
_entity.type
_entity.pdbx_description
1 polymer ?
#
loop_
_entity_poly.entity_id
_entity_poly.type
_entity_poly.pdbx_seq_one_letter_code
_entity_poly.pdbx_strand_id
1 'polypeptide(L)'
;RVSAESDTSRDESEIATRFRNIRVTPEEGFRLNDSLVRVHGVTLYYDRPGTGSAMEAEDYAEDFAFIRELGANALRSPAGPHAPCLYDLCDRTGVLVWIDLPLIRAPFLSDVSYYPNQQLEPHGRQQLRDIIAQHINRPSVVIWGLFECLWQRGENPVPYVRTLNELAKKMDRSRPTAATSNQDGDLSQIPDQIVWAQNLRWDQRRTEDLEIWLGQLRSGWNQLRSGICYGEAGQIEQQGDPARRRRSNSLLWQPEGRQTRFHEDYTKYLAQDTLLWGTWINTLFDYGSARRPQGVEATGLVTLDRRRRKDAFPLYKALWNNTEPTLHIAGRRE
;
A
#
# COMPACT_ATOMS: atom_id res chain seq x y z
N ARG A 1 17.25 20.80 -18.29
CA ARG A 1 17.89 20.50 -19.56
C ARG A 1 19.36 20.26 -19.34
N VAL A 2 19.90 19.16 -19.84
CA VAL A 2 21.32 18.82 -19.82
C VAL A 2 21.78 18.69 -21.27
N SER A 3 22.88 19.34 -21.64
CA SER A 3 23.46 19.21 -22.96
C SER A 3 24.91 18.78 -22.86
N ALA A 4 25.33 17.90 -23.76
CA ALA A 4 26.71 17.53 -24.00
C ALA A 4 27.06 17.92 -25.43
N GLU A 5 28.16 18.62 -25.59
CA GLU A 5 28.62 19.14 -26.90
C GLU A 5 30.08 18.73 -27.14
N SER A 6 30.35 18.26 -28.35
CA SER A 6 31.69 17.98 -28.85
C SER A 6 31.88 18.73 -30.16
N ASP A 7 33.10 18.75 -30.70
CA ASP A 7 33.40 19.44 -31.93
C ASP A 7 32.56 19.00 -33.17
N THR A 8 31.95 17.81 -33.07
CA THR A 8 31.21 17.19 -34.20
C THR A 8 29.78 16.77 -33.86
N SER A 9 29.36 16.83 -32.60
CA SER A 9 28.03 16.39 -32.21
C SER A 9 27.52 17.10 -30.96
N ARG A 10 26.19 17.23 -30.86
CA ARG A 10 25.49 17.77 -29.72
C ARG A 10 24.40 16.79 -29.32
N ASP A 11 24.37 16.45 -28.05
CA ASP A 11 23.29 15.66 -27.43
C ASP A 11 22.59 16.48 -26.36
N GLU A 12 21.28 16.42 -26.32
CA GLU A 12 20.48 17.16 -25.35
C GLU A 12 19.43 16.22 -24.70
N SER A 13 19.33 16.31 -23.40
CA SER A 13 18.26 15.64 -22.65
C SER A 13 17.52 16.65 -21.79
N GLU A 14 16.19 16.58 -21.82
CA GLU A 14 15.32 17.38 -20.98
C GLU A 14 14.58 16.48 -20.02
N ILE A 15 14.80 16.70 -18.72
CA ILE A 15 14.16 15.95 -17.65
C ILE A 15 13.28 16.92 -16.88
N ALA A 16 11.97 16.70 -16.94
CA ALA A 16 11.03 17.44 -16.11
C ALA A 16 11.21 17.01 -14.65
N THR A 17 11.48 17.98 -13.78
CA THR A 17 11.55 17.74 -12.33
C THR A 17 10.76 18.81 -11.61
N ARG A 18 10.30 18.50 -10.40
CA ARG A 18 9.59 19.44 -9.53
C ARG A 18 10.16 19.36 -8.13
N PHE A 19 10.18 20.50 -7.46
CA PHE A 19 10.60 20.57 -6.08
C PHE A 19 9.40 20.35 -5.16
N ARG A 20 9.64 19.64 -4.08
CA ARG A 20 8.69 19.45 -2.99
C ARG A 20 9.43 19.30 -1.66
N ASN A 21 8.75 19.68 -0.60
CA ASN A 21 9.19 19.42 0.76
C ASN A 21 8.24 18.39 1.39
N ILE A 22 8.82 17.34 1.98
CA ILE A 22 8.07 16.29 2.69
C ILE A 22 8.57 16.26 4.12
N ARG A 23 7.64 16.32 5.05
CA ARG A 23 7.92 16.17 6.47
C ARG A 23 6.86 15.30 7.11
N VAL A 24 7.30 14.33 7.89
CA VAL A 24 6.39 13.48 8.69
C VAL A 24 6.90 13.51 10.12
N THR A 25 6.11 14.09 11.01
CA THR A 25 6.44 14.19 12.42
C THR A 25 5.34 13.63 13.30
N PRO A 26 5.67 13.17 14.52
CA PRO A 26 4.66 12.68 15.46
C PRO A 26 3.59 13.72 15.79
N GLU A 27 3.97 15.00 15.87
CA GLU A 27 3.09 16.09 16.29
C GLU A 27 2.21 16.59 15.15
N GLU A 28 2.77 16.68 13.94
CA GLU A 28 2.12 17.36 12.82
C GLU A 28 1.53 16.40 11.77
N GLY A 29 1.99 15.14 11.74
CA GLY A 29 1.60 14.17 10.72
C GLY A 29 2.34 14.36 9.40
N PHE A 30 1.72 14.01 8.28
CA PHE A 30 2.31 14.11 6.95
C PHE A 30 2.08 15.51 6.36
N ARG A 31 3.18 16.21 6.06
CA ARG A 31 3.15 17.52 5.41
C ARG A 31 3.81 17.46 4.03
N LEU A 32 3.15 18.05 3.07
CA LEU A 32 3.65 18.27 1.73
C LEU A 32 3.65 19.78 1.45
N ASN A 33 4.83 20.35 1.15
CA ASN A 33 4.99 21.79 0.94
C ASN A 33 4.34 22.62 2.06
N ASP A 34 4.65 22.24 3.29
CA ASP A 34 4.15 22.83 4.54
C ASP A 34 2.63 22.71 4.79
N SER A 35 1.88 22.15 3.86
CA SER A 35 0.46 21.86 4.04
C SER A 35 0.26 20.48 4.67
N LEU A 36 -0.64 20.40 5.65
CA LEU A 36 -1.04 19.12 6.24
C LEU A 36 -1.83 18.31 5.20
N VAL A 37 -1.41 17.10 4.95
CA VAL A 37 -2.08 16.18 4.02
C VAL A 37 -2.46 14.90 4.75
N ARG A 38 -3.74 14.56 4.75
CA ARG A 38 -4.19 13.24 5.17
C ARG A 38 -4.05 12.29 3.99
N VAL A 39 -3.25 11.25 4.15
CA VAL A 39 -3.01 10.29 3.08
C VAL A 39 -4.14 9.28 3.00
N HIS A 40 -4.77 9.19 1.84
CA HIS A 40 -5.77 8.21 1.45
C HIS A 40 -5.19 7.33 0.35
N GLY A 41 -4.54 6.25 0.75
CA GLY A 41 -3.76 5.42 -0.13
C GLY A 41 -4.44 4.12 -0.51
N VAL A 42 -4.08 3.59 -1.66
CA VAL A 42 -4.41 2.24 -2.12
C VAL A 42 -3.15 1.46 -2.44
N THR A 43 -3.17 0.17 -2.16
CA THR A 43 -2.10 -0.75 -2.57
C THR A 43 -2.42 -1.26 -3.97
N LEU A 44 -1.42 -1.21 -4.86
CA LEU A 44 -1.56 -1.59 -6.25
C LEU A 44 -0.54 -2.67 -6.61
N TYR A 45 -1.03 -3.87 -6.96
CA TYR A 45 -0.23 -4.91 -7.60
C TYR A 45 -0.35 -4.80 -9.12
N TYR A 46 0.75 -5.06 -9.84
CA TYR A 46 0.75 -5.13 -11.31
C TYR A 46 0.34 -6.54 -11.73
N ASP A 47 -0.98 -6.74 -11.82
CA ASP A 47 -1.56 -8.02 -12.22
C ASP A 47 -2.90 -7.83 -12.95
N ARG A 48 -2.98 -8.39 -14.14
CA ARG A 48 -4.20 -8.38 -14.98
C ARG A 48 -4.46 -9.74 -15.61
N PRO A 49 -5.72 -10.11 -15.83
CA PRO A 49 -6.07 -11.32 -16.57
C PRO A 49 -5.46 -11.31 -17.98
N GLY A 50 -4.80 -12.39 -18.33
CA GLY A 50 -4.23 -12.60 -19.66
C GLY A 50 -2.81 -12.04 -19.85
N THR A 51 -2.45 -10.94 -19.19
CA THR A 51 -1.13 -10.32 -19.31
C THR A 51 -0.27 -10.47 -18.04
N GLY A 52 -0.90 -10.74 -16.89
CA GLY A 52 -0.21 -10.76 -15.61
C GLY A 52 0.46 -9.43 -15.33
N SER A 53 1.76 -9.44 -15.09
CA SER A 53 2.55 -8.23 -14.81
C SER A 53 3.04 -7.49 -16.07
N ALA A 54 2.82 -8.03 -17.27
CA ALA A 54 3.19 -7.40 -18.54
C ALA A 54 2.11 -6.39 -18.98
N MET A 55 1.93 -5.36 -18.14
CA MET A 55 0.92 -4.31 -18.36
C MET A 55 1.46 -3.20 -19.28
N GLU A 56 0.62 -2.73 -20.18
CA GLU A 56 0.91 -1.62 -21.11
C GLU A 56 0.45 -0.27 -20.53
N ALA A 57 0.79 0.83 -21.20
CA ALA A 57 0.46 2.17 -20.73
C ALA A 57 -1.05 2.41 -20.60
N GLU A 58 -1.84 1.82 -21.48
CA GLU A 58 -3.29 1.87 -21.52
C GLU A 58 -3.89 1.18 -20.28
N ASP A 59 -3.31 0.05 -19.88
CA ASP A 59 -3.71 -0.67 -18.66
C ASP A 59 -3.52 0.19 -17.41
N TYR A 60 -2.36 0.86 -17.33
CA TYR A 60 -2.08 1.78 -16.23
C TYR A 60 -2.99 3.01 -16.25
N ALA A 61 -3.35 3.51 -17.42
CA ALA A 61 -4.28 4.63 -17.53
C ALA A 61 -5.69 4.25 -17.06
N GLU A 62 -6.15 3.03 -17.40
CA GLU A 62 -7.42 2.49 -16.91
C GLU A 62 -7.39 2.29 -15.39
N ASP A 63 -6.36 1.65 -14.85
CA ASP A 63 -6.22 1.44 -13.40
C ASP A 63 -6.15 2.78 -12.65
N PHE A 64 -5.49 3.78 -13.22
CA PHE A 64 -5.39 5.12 -12.65
C PHE A 64 -6.73 5.86 -12.61
N ALA A 65 -7.63 5.59 -13.56
CA ALA A 65 -8.98 6.16 -13.54
C ALA A 65 -9.76 5.73 -12.28
N PHE A 66 -9.59 4.47 -11.81
CA PHE A 66 -10.20 4.01 -10.55
C PHE A 66 -9.60 4.74 -9.33
N ILE A 67 -8.29 5.00 -9.31
CA ILE A 67 -7.64 5.76 -8.22
C ILE A 67 -8.28 7.15 -8.10
N ARG A 68 -8.46 7.83 -9.23
CA ARG A 68 -9.08 9.16 -9.29
C ARG A 68 -10.55 9.12 -8.91
N GLU A 69 -11.30 8.16 -9.43
CA GLU A 69 -12.72 8.00 -9.11
C GLU A 69 -12.93 7.74 -7.61
N LEU A 70 -12.06 6.95 -7.00
CA LEU A 70 -12.09 6.68 -5.56
C LEU A 70 -11.79 7.93 -4.72
N GLY A 71 -11.04 8.88 -5.27
CA GLY A 71 -10.52 10.03 -4.52
C GLY A 71 -9.27 9.71 -3.72
N ALA A 72 -8.58 8.61 -4.03
CA ALA A 72 -7.31 8.30 -3.41
C ALA A 72 -6.23 9.29 -3.87
N ASN A 73 -5.43 9.79 -2.92
CA ASN A 73 -4.35 10.74 -3.16
C ASN A 73 -2.96 10.10 -3.09
N ALA A 74 -2.91 8.80 -2.83
CA ALA A 74 -1.66 8.06 -2.76
C ALA A 74 -1.82 6.62 -3.26
N LEU A 75 -0.73 6.05 -3.77
CA LEU A 75 -0.62 4.64 -4.08
C LEU A 75 0.64 4.03 -3.46
N ARG A 76 0.55 2.76 -3.09
CA ARG A 76 1.66 1.94 -2.62
C ARG A 76 1.94 0.83 -3.61
N SER A 77 3.21 0.64 -3.97
CA SER A 77 3.72 -0.41 -4.83
C SER A 77 4.48 -1.44 -3.98
N PRO A 78 3.83 -2.52 -3.49
CA PRO A 78 4.42 -3.40 -2.46
C PRO A 78 5.43 -4.41 -3.00
N ALA A 79 5.37 -4.72 -4.28
CA ALA A 79 6.21 -5.75 -4.91
C ALA A 79 7.37 -5.17 -5.74
N GLY A 80 7.74 -3.91 -5.46
CA GLY A 80 8.74 -3.17 -6.23
C GLY A 80 8.11 -2.13 -7.18
N PRO A 81 8.91 -1.46 -8.03
CA PRO A 81 8.42 -0.40 -8.88
C PRO A 81 7.56 -0.93 -10.03
N HIS A 82 6.57 -0.12 -10.41
CA HIS A 82 5.78 -0.29 -11.63
C HIS A 82 6.49 0.29 -12.86
N ALA A 83 5.85 0.20 -14.03
CA ALA A 83 6.36 0.82 -15.26
C ALA A 83 6.39 2.36 -15.16
N PRO A 84 7.32 3.03 -15.88
CA PRO A 84 7.49 4.49 -15.81
C PRO A 84 6.24 5.30 -16.11
N CYS A 85 5.35 4.82 -16.99
CA CYS A 85 4.10 5.48 -17.34
C CYS A 85 3.16 5.73 -16.15
N LEU A 86 3.14 4.83 -15.15
CA LEU A 86 2.37 5.06 -13.92
C LEU A 86 2.89 6.27 -13.14
N TYR A 87 4.22 6.37 -12.99
CA TYR A 87 4.82 7.52 -12.29
C TYR A 87 4.61 8.82 -13.04
N ASP A 88 4.61 8.78 -14.39
CA ASP A 88 4.27 9.96 -15.21
C ASP A 88 2.84 10.42 -14.94
N LEU A 89 1.89 9.51 -14.77
CA LEU A 89 0.52 9.84 -14.36
C LEU A 89 0.49 10.45 -12.95
N CYS A 90 1.20 9.85 -12.00
CA CYS A 90 1.27 10.35 -10.62
C CYS A 90 1.93 11.74 -10.56
N ASP A 91 3.04 11.94 -11.28
CA ASP A 91 3.77 13.22 -11.32
C ASP A 91 2.90 14.36 -11.90
N ARG A 92 2.06 14.05 -12.90
CA ARG A 92 1.16 15.03 -13.52
C ARG A 92 -0.05 15.38 -12.66
N THR A 93 -0.55 14.42 -11.88
CA THR A 93 -1.82 14.54 -11.17
C THR A 93 -1.67 14.82 -9.69
N GLY A 94 -0.44 14.69 -9.15
CA GLY A 94 -0.16 14.89 -7.73
C GLY A 94 -0.50 13.71 -6.82
N VAL A 95 -0.73 12.52 -7.39
CA VAL A 95 -0.89 11.29 -6.59
C VAL A 95 0.46 10.90 -6.01
N LEU A 96 0.52 10.76 -4.69
CA LEU A 96 1.73 10.40 -3.96
C LEU A 96 2.06 8.91 -4.14
N VAL A 97 3.34 8.58 -4.16
CA VAL A 97 3.79 7.20 -4.37
C VAL A 97 4.71 6.74 -3.26
N TRP A 98 4.41 5.56 -2.74
CA TRP A 98 5.29 4.78 -1.87
C TRP A 98 5.78 3.55 -2.64
N ILE A 99 7.09 3.40 -2.84
CA ILE A 99 7.71 2.24 -3.49
C ILE A 99 8.38 1.37 -2.45
N ASP A 100 7.99 0.11 -2.34
CA ASP A 100 8.67 -0.85 -1.48
C ASP A 100 9.83 -1.55 -2.19
N LEU A 101 10.90 -1.80 -1.45
CA LEU A 101 11.78 -2.92 -1.75
C LEU A 101 10.97 -4.21 -1.59
N PRO A 102 11.01 -5.16 -2.55
CA PRO A 102 10.22 -6.40 -2.48
C PRO A 102 10.80 -7.37 -1.43
N LEU A 103 11.04 -6.88 -0.22
CA LEU A 103 11.45 -7.65 0.95
C LEU A 103 10.23 -7.98 1.79
N ILE A 104 9.60 -9.08 1.45
CA ILE A 104 8.40 -9.58 2.10
C ILE A 104 8.68 -10.89 2.83
N ARG A 105 7.78 -11.30 3.70
CA ARG A 105 7.80 -12.61 4.34
C ARG A 105 7.94 -13.73 3.31
N ALA A 106 8.84 -14.69 3.56
CA ALA A 106 9.01 -15.86 2.69
C ALA A 106 7.67 -16.59 2.49
N PRO A 107 7.18 -16.73 1.25
CA PRO A 107 5.79 -17.17 1.00
C PRO A 107 5.53 -18.64 1.30
N PHE A 108 6.57 -19.46 1.37
CA PHE A 108 6.45 -20.92 1.47
C PHE A 108 6.74 -21.46 2.87
N LEU A 109 7.24 -20.61 3.78
CA LEU A 109 7.60 -21.00 5.13
C LEU A 109 6.68 -20.26 6.10
N SER A 110 5.77 -20.98 6.75
CA SER A 110 4.78 -20.40 7.65
C SER A 110 5.38 -19.87 8.96
N ASP A 111 6.55 -20.36 9.33
CA ASP A 111 7.25 -20.12 10.58
C ASP A 111 8.49 -19.23 10.45
N VAL A 112 8.99 -19.03 9.22
CA VAL A 112 10.18 -18.22 8.92
C VAL A 112 9.82 -17.08 8.00
N SER A 113 10.08 -15.85 8.42
CA SER A 113 9.80 -14.66 7.61
C SER A 113 11.03 -14.11 6.89
N TYR A 114 12.20 -14.41 7.40
CA TYR A 114 13.48 -13.98 6.85
C TYR A 114 14.45 -15.15 6.85
N TYR A 115 15.06 -15.41 5.72
CA TYR A 115 16.07 -16.44 5.56
C TYR A 115 17.27 -15.85 4.85
N PRO A 116 18.30 -15.42 5.60
CA PRO A 116 19.51 -14.86 5.02
C PRO A 116 20.24 -15.91 4.19
N ASN A 117 20.70 -15.50 3.03
CA ASN A 117 21.65 -16.28 2.24
C ASN A 117 22.70 -15.35 1.63
N GLN A 118 23.76 -15.91 1.09
CA GLN A 118 24.87 -15.15 0.54
C GLN A 118 24.47 -14.17 -0.59
N GLN A 119 23.33 -14.37 -1.21
CA GLN A 119 22.85 -13.56 -2.33
C GLN A 119 21.77 -12.57 -1.92
N LEU A 120 20.88 -12.92 -0.99
CA LEU A 120 19.71 -12.12 -0.63
C LEU A 120 20.07 -10.70 -0.23
N GLU A 121 20.98 -10.55 0.73
CA GLU A 121 21.33 -9.24 1.26
C GLU A 121 22.08 -8.35 0.25
N PRO A 122 23.11 -8.83 -0.48
CA PRO A 122 23.76 -8.04 -1.52
C PRO A 122 22.79 -7.63 -2.64
N HIS A 123 21.93 -8.55 -3.11
CA HIS A 123 20.94 -8.26 -4.15
C HIS A 123 19.88 -7.26 -3.68
N GLY A 124 19.36 -7.41 -2.46
CA GLY A 124 18.39 -6.46 -1.93
C GLY A 124 18.98 -5.06 -1.74
N ARG A 125 20.26 -4.94 -1.29
CA ARG A 125 20.94 -3.66 -1.26
C ARG A 125 21.12 -3.05 -2.65
N GLN A 126 21.45 -3.87 -3.66
CA GLN A 126 21.57 -3.38 -5.04
C GLN A 126 20.22 -2.97 -5.58
N GLN A 127 19.18 -3.77 -5.39
CA GLN A 127 17.81 -3.45 -5.78
C GLN A 127 17.32 -2.12 -5.19
N LEU A 128 17.60 -1.88 -3.88
CA LEU A 128 17.25 -0.61 -3.25
C LEU A 128 17.99 0.58 -3.88
N ARG A 129 19.29 0.40 -4.22
CA ARG A 129 20.04 1.44 -4.95
C ARG A 129 19.39 1.76 -6.30
N ASP A 130 19.02 0.71 -7.05
CA ASP A 130 18.45 0.86 -8.38
C ASP A 130 17.08 1.54 -8.32
N ILE A 131 16.24 1.12 -7.36
CA ILE A 131 14.91 1.75 -7.11
C ILE A 131 15.09 3.24 -6.82
N ILE A 132 15.97 3.60 -5.90
CA ILE A 132 16.19 5.01 -5.53
C ILE A 132 16.77 5.78 -6.71
N ALA A 133 17.81 5.26 -7.37
CA ALA A 133 18.47 5.94 -8.48
C ALA A 133 17.50 6.22 -9.65
N GLN A 134 16.63 5.28 -9.98
CA GLN A 134 15.66 5.42 -11.07
C GLN A 134 14.53 6.41 -10.74
N HIS A 135 14.17 6.54 -9.45
CA HIS A 135 12.97 7.28 -9.06
C HIS A 135 13.25 8.54 -8.22
N ILE A 136 14.52 8.86 -7.95
CA ILE A 136 14.89 10.00 -7.10
C ILE A 136 14.40 11.34 -7.67
N ASN A 137 14.30 11.46 -9.00
CA ASN A 137 13.82 12.67 -9.69
C ASN A 137 12.29 12.71 -9.85
N ARG A 138 11.56 11.67 -9.40
CA ARG A 138 10.10 11.62 -9.46
C ARG A 138 9.49 12.41 -8.30
N PRO A 139 8.79 13.52 -8.55
CA PRO A 139 8.20 14.33 -7.47
C PRO A 139 7.05 13.61 -6.76
N SER A 140 6.34 12.73 -7.43
CA SER A 140 5.28 11.92 -6.82
C SER A 140 5.79 10.91 -5.80
N VAL A 141 7.01 10.38 -5.97
CA VAL A 141 7.59 9.43 -5.03
C VAL A 141 7.96 10.14 -3.73
N VAL A 142 7.35 9.73 -2.63
CA VAL A 142 7.43 10.39 -1.32
C VAL A 142 7.95 9.50 -0.20
N ILE A 143 7.96 8.18 -0.38
CA ILE A 143 8.38 7.21 0.63
C ILE A 143 9.18 6.08 -0.03
N TRP A 144 10.30 5.70 0.62
CA TRP A 144 11.03 4.48 0.31
C TRP A 144 10.67 3.38 1.31
N GLY A 145 10.05 2.31 0.83
CA GLY A 145 9.67 1.16 1.66
C GLY A 145 10.82 0.17 1.81
N LEU A 146 11.06 -0.29 3.04
CA LEU A 146 12.16 -1.19 3.34
C LEU A 146 11.76 -2.65 3.41
N PHE A 147 10.57 -2.95 3.96
CA PHE A 147 10.05 -4.31 4.10
C PHE A 147 8.54 -4.35 4.27
N GLU A 148 7.97 -5.54 4.09
CA GLU A 148 6.56 -5.81 4.36
C GLU A 148 6.40 -7.00 5.30
N CYS A 149 5.85 -6.75 6.50
CA CYS A 149 5.44 -7.77 7.49
C CYS A 149 6.50 -8.86 7.76
N LEU A 150 7.77 -8.47 7.94
CA LEU A 150 8.81 -9.38 8.38
C LEU A 150 8.60 -9.73 9.85
N TRP A 151 8.71 -11.01 10.19
CA TRP A 151 8.65 -11.48 11.57
C TRP A 151 10.05 -11.71 12.12
N GLN A 152 10.23 -11.47 13.40
CA GLN A 152 11.49 -11.75 14.12
C GLN A 152 11.56 -13.24 14.59
N ARG A 153 10.96 -14.15 13.84
CA ARG A 153 11.06 -15.58 14.10
C ARG A 153 12.04 -16.21 13.13
N GLY A 154 12.93 -17.03 13.66
CA GLY A 154 14.02 -17.62 12.91
C GLY A 154 15.24 -16.69 12.90
N GLU A 155 15.86 -16.46 11.75
CA GLU A 155 16.97 -15.54 11.60
C GLU A 155 16.54 -14.08 11.84
N ASN A 156 17.43 -13.32 12.46
CA ASN A 156 17.14 -11.94 12.85
C ASN A 156 17.35 -10.96 11.68
N PRO A 157 16.28 -10.33 11.13
CA PRO A 157 16.41 -9.40 10.01
C PRO A 157 16.88 -7.99 10.44
N VAL A 158 16.92 -7.68 11.73
CA VAL A 158 17.20 -6.33 12.25
C VAL A 158 18.54 -5.77 11.73
N PRO A 159 19.68 -6.48 11.75
CA PRO A 159 20.94 -5.95 11.23
C PRO A 159 20.85 -5.59 9.74
N TYR A 160 20.21 -6.44 8.95
CA TYR A 160 20.05 -6.21 7.51
C TYR A 160 19.14 -5.02 7.22
N VAL A 161 17.99 -4.92 7.88
CA VAL A 161 17.07 -3.79 7.69
C VAL A 161 17.72 -2.47 8.13
N ARG A 162 18.57 -2.46 9.17
CA ARG A 162 19.37 -1.28 9.53
C ARG A 162 20.29 -0.85 8.37
N THR A 163 21.00 -1.79 7.74
CA THR A 163 21.85 -1.46 6.59
C THR A 163 21.06 -0.93 5.39
N LEU A 164 19.84 -1.42 5.17
CA LEU A 164 18.95 -0.88 4.13
C LEU A 164 18.49 0.55 4.45
N ASN A 165 18.11 0.82 5.70
CA ASN A 165 17.72 2.15 6.14
C ASN A 165 18.86 3.17 5.99
N GLU A 166 20.05 2.81 6.45
CA GLU A 166 21.26 3.63 6.31
C GLU A 166 21.59 3.91 4.83
N LEU A 167 21.47 2.88 3.98
CA LEU A 167 21.67 3.02 2.54
C LEU A 167 20.66 3.99 1.91
N ALA A 168 19.37 3.83 2.22
CA ALA A 168 18.34 4.73 1.71
C ALA A 168 18.60 6.18 2.13
N LYS A 169 18.94 6.42 3.41
CA LYS A 169 19.29 7.74 3.95
C LYS A 169 20.56 8.34 3.36
N LYS A 170 21.53 7.51 3.03
CA LYS A 170 22.78 7.96 2.35
C LYS A 170 22.49 8.44 0.93
N MET A 171 21.59 7.75 0.21
CA MET A 171 21.24 8.08 -1.17
C MET A 171 20.24 9.22 -1.28
N ASP A 172 19.25 9.26 -0.39
CA ASP A 172 18.21 10.27 -0.39
C ASP A 172 17.77 10.65 1.03
N ARG A 173 18.15 11.85 1.45
CA ARG A 173 17.76 12.42 2.75
C ARG A 173 16.45 13.20 2.70
N SER A 174 15.90 13.39 1.52
CA SER A 174 14.70 14.22 1.32
C SER A 174 13.40 13.46 1.53
N ARG A 175 13.46 12.12 1.55
CA ARG A 175 12.29 11.25 1.74
C ARG A 175 12.42 10.40 2.98
N PRO A 176 11.32 10.19 3.71
CA PRO A 176 11.28 9.22 4.80
C PRO A 176 11.37 7.79 4.25
N THR A 177 11.91 6.91 5.09
CA THR A 177 11.75 5.47 4.92
C THR A 177 10.52 4.99 5.67
N ALA A 178 9.86 3.95 5.14
CA ALA A 178 8.73 3.31 5.82
C ALA A 178 8.76 1.79 5.69
N ALA A 179 7.94 1.13 6.49
CA ALA A 179 7.65 -0.28 6.32
C ALA A 179 6.23 -0.59 6.81
N THR A 180 5.64 -1.68 6.32
CA THR A 180 4.46 -2.25 6.96
C THR A 180 4.87 -3.30 7.98
N SER A 181 4.23 -3.28 9.14
CA SER A 181 4.49 -4.25 10.22
C SER A 181 3.19 -4.69 10.88
N ASN A 182 3.16 -5.92 11.33
CA ASN A 182 2.08 -6.50 12.12
C ASN A 182 2.55 -6.91 13.54
N GLN A 183 3.72 -6.45 13.94
CA GLN A 183 4.32 -6.75 15.25
C GLN A 183 5.12 -5.58 15.78
N ASP A 184 5.21 -5.51 17.11
CA ASP A 184 6.05 -4.57 17.83
C ASP A 184 7.51 -5.02 17.84
N GLY A 185 8.40 -4.16 18.31
CA GLY A 185 9.80 -4.47 18.57
C GLY A 185 10.78 -3.68 17.71
N ASP A 186 12.06 -4.04 17.83
CA ASP A 186 13.19 -3.31 17.26
C ASP A 186 13.09 -3.13 15.75
N LEU A 187 12.54 -4.11 15.05
CA LEU A 187 12.38 -4.06 13.60
C LEU A 187 11.50 -2.89 13.16
N SER A 188 10.41 -2.65 13.88
CA SER A 188 9.46 -1.57 13.58
C SER A 188 9.96 -0.18 13.96
N GLN A 189 11.07 -0.08 14.69
CA GLN A 189 11.70 1.19 15.08
C GLN A 189 12.82 1.64 14.13
N ILE A 190 13.17 0.85 13.11
CA ILE A 190 14.26 1.17 12.19
C ILE A 190 13.84 2.20 11.13
N PRO A 191 12.70 2.04 10.42
CA PRO A 191 12.25 3.03 9.46
C PRO A 191 11.81 4.33 10.15
N ASP A 192 11.79 5.43 9.41
CA ASP A 192 11.25 6.70 9.94
C ASP A 192 9.75 6.62 10.24
N GLN A 193 9.04 5.77 9.51
CA GLN A 193 7.59 5.61 9.63
C GLN A 193 7.20 4.13 9.63
N ILE A 194 6.19 3.80 10.43
CA ILE A 194 5.54 2.50 10.39
C ILE A 194 4.10 2.66 9.92
N VAL A 195 3.70 1.76 9.04
CA VAL A 195 2.31 1.57 8.64
C VAL A 195 1.88 0.19 9.13
N TRP A 196 0.97 0.20 10.08
CA TRP A 196 0.52 -1.04 10.71
C TRP A 196 -0.37 -1.84 9.77
N ALA A 197 0.04 -3.06 9.44
CA ALA A 197 -0.77 -4.00 8.69
C ALA A 197 -1.75 -4.68 9.65
N GLN A 198 -2.95 -4.13 9.76
CA GLN A 198 -3.96 -4.59 10.70
C GLN A 198 -5.18 -5.16 9.98
N ASN A 199 -5.33 -6.47 10.10
CA ASN A 199 -6.56 -7.19 9.80
C ASN A 199 -6.98 -7.88 11.10
N LEU A 200 -7.28 -7.08 12.12
CA LEU A 200 -7.67 -7.59 13.43
C LEU A 200 -8.86 -8.54 13.24
N ARG A 201 -8.65 -9.79 13.58
CA ARG A 201 -9.56 -10.95 13.52
C ARG A 201 -11.05 -10.60 13.44
N TRP A 202 -11.40 -9.88 12.40
CA TRP A 202 -12.77 -9.44 12.16
C TRP A 202 -13.74 -10.61 12.01
N ASP A 203 -13.24 -11.79 11.66
CA ASP A 203 -13.96 -13.05 11.68
C ASP A 203 -14.57 -13.39 13.06
N GLN A 204 -14.01 -12.83 14.14
CA GLN A 204 -14.52 -12.99 15.51
C GLN A 204 -15.45 -11.84 15.96
N ARG A 205 -15.83 -10.91 15.06
CA ARG A 205 -16.85 -9.85 15.24
C ARG A 205 -16.59 -8.85 16.36
N ARG A 206 -15.35 -8.49 16.63
CA ARG A 206 -15.02 -7.48 17.64
C ARG A 206 -14.40 -6.26 16.99
N THR A 207 -15.24 -5.35 16.53
CA THR A 207 -14.79 -4.00 16.10
C THR A 207 -14.18 -3.21 17.25
N GLU A 208 -14.56 -3.54 18.50
CA GLU A 208 -13.96 -3.02 19.72
C GLU A 208 -12.45 -3.34 19.80
N ASP A 209 -12.00 -4.45 19.20
CA ASP A 209 -10.57 -4.80 19.17
C ASP A 209 -9.73 -3.76 18.42
N LEU A 210 -10.30 -3.09 17.42
CA LEU A 210 -9.62 -1.98 16.73
C LEU A 210 -9.50 -0.75 17.64
N GLU A 211 -10.55 -0.43 18.38
CA GLU A 211 -10.53 0.70 19.33
C GLU A 211 -9.53 0.43 20.47
N ILE A 212 -9.51 -0.77 21.01
CA ILE A 212 -8.55 -1.20 22.04
C ILE A 212 -7.12 -1.08 21.49
N TRP A 213 -6.89 -1.58 20.28
CA TRP A 213 -5.59 -1.53 19.65
C TRP A 213 -5.14 -0.08 19.38
N LEU A 214 -6.02 0.78 18.85
CA LEU A 214 -5.74 2.21 18.70
C LEU A 214 -5.44 2.88 20.05
N GLY A 215 -6.14 2.49 21.11
CA GLY A 215 -5.87 2.95 22.48
C GLY A 215 -4.47 2.53 22.96
N GLN A 216 -4.06 1.30 22.69
CA GLN A 216 -2.72 0.80 23.01
C GLN A 216 -1.65 1.53 22.20
N LEU A 217 -1.90 1.77 20.92
CA LEU A 217 -1.00 2.55 20.06
C LEU A 217 -0.79 3.96 20.61
N ARG A 218 -1.87 4.60 21.08
CA ARG A 218 -1.81 5.95 21.70
C ARG A 218 -1.01 5.98 23.00
N SER A 219 -1.11 4.93 23.83
CA SER A 219 -0.46 4.88 25.14
C SER A 219 0.99 4.41 25.10
N GLY A 220 1.36 3.56 24.15
CA GLY A 220 2.68 2.92 24.10
C GLY A 220 3.66 3.54 23.12
N TRP A 221 3.17 4.21 22.08
CA TRP A 221 3.98 4.68 20.94
C TRP A 221 3.93 6.21 20.81
N ASN A 222 4.04 6.91 21.90
CA ASN A 222 3.94 8.39 22.00
C ASN A 222 4.90 9.19 21.09
N GLN A 223 5.78 8.54 20.34
CA GLN A 223 6.79 9.24 19.53
C GLN A 223 6.63 9.10 18.03
N LEU A 224 5.71 8.25 17.53
CA LEU A 224 5.59 8.01 16.10
C LEU A 224 4.12 8.05 15.68
N ARG A 225 3.72 9.11 14.97
CA ARG A 225 2.49 9.03 14.20
C ARG A 225 2.65 7.93 13.15
N SER A 226 1.69 7.02 13.15
CA SER A 226 1.70 5.84 12.31
C SER A 226 0.68 5.96 11.19
N GLY A 227 0.86 5.19 10.13
CA GLY A 227 -0.20 4.86 9.18
C GLY A 227 -0.83 3.51 9.50
N ILE A 228 -1.92 3.21 8.86
CA ILE A 228 -2.56 1.89 8.91
C ILE A 228 -2.83 1.37 7.49
N CYS A 229 -2.50 0.09 7.26
CA CYS A 229 -2.83 -0.66 6.05
C CYS A 229 -3.79 -1.79 6.43
N TYR A 230 -4.93 -1.86 5.77
CA TYR A 230 -5.96 -2.85 6.08
C TYR A 230 -6.76 -3.26 4.85
N GLY A 231 -7.37 -4.43 4.92
CA GLY A 231 -8.23 -4.97 3.86
C GLY A 231 -8.81 -6.32 4.29
N GLU A 232 -9.92 -6.68 3.70
CA GLU A 232 -10.60 -7.97 3.90
C GLU A 232 -11.04 -8.52 2.55
N ALA A 233 -11.05 -9.84 2.43
CA ALA A 233 -11.50 -10.48 1.20
C ALA A 233 -13.02 -10.40 1.06
N GLY A 234 -13.49 -10.14 -0.17
CA GLY A 234 -14.89 -10.15 -0.53
C GLY A 234 -15.08 -10.69 -1.94
N GLN A 235 -15.69 -11.86 -2.04
CA GLN A 235 -16.01 -12.51 -3.31
C GLN A 235 -17.43 -12.12 -3.71
N ILE A 236 -17.61 -11.73 -4.99
CA ILE A 236 -18.93 -11.41 -5.52
C ILE A 236 -19.77 -12.67 -5.58
N GLU A 237 -20.95 -12.62 -4.97
CA GLU A 237 -21.91 -13.70 -5.03
C GLU A 237 -22.44 -13.86 -6.47
N GLN A 238 -22.29 -15.04 -7.03
CA GLN A 238 -22.99 -15.41 -8.25
C GLN A 238 -24.44 -15.72 -7.87
N GLN A 239 -25.39 -14.95 -8.41
CA GLN A 239 -26.81 -15.22 -8.24
C GLN A 239 -27.12 -16.67 -8.59
N GLY A 240 -27.68 -17.44 -7.63
CA GLY A 240 -28.31 -18.73 -7.89
C GLY A 240 -27.68 -19.97 -7.28
N ASP A 241 -26.63 -19.91 -6.43
CA ASP A 241 -26.12 -21.09 -5.75
C ASP A 241 -26.46 -21.13 -4.24
N PRO A 242 -27.59 -21.79 -3.83
CA PRO A 242 -27.98 -21.90 -2.43
C PRO A 242 -26.99 -22.71 -1.58
N ALA A 243 -26.17 -23.59 -2.19
CA ALA A 243 -25.18 -24.40 -1.48
C ALA A 243 -24.00 -23.54 -1.00
N ARG A 244 -23.75 -22.39 -1.62
CA ARG A 244 -22.70 -21.44 -1.22
C ARG A 244 -23.08 -20.64 0.03
N ARG A 245 -24.36 -20.32 0.27
CA ARG A 245 -24.81 -19.64 1.49
C ARG A 245 -24.48 -20.45 2.78
N ARG A 246 -24.48 -21.78 2.71
CA ARG A 246 -24.14 -22.65 3.83
C ARG A 246 -22.63 -22.74 4.13
N ARG A 247 -21.78 -22.30 3.20
CA ARG A 247 -20.30 -22.31 3.34
C ARG A 247 -19.71 -20.97 3.76
N SER A 248 -20.54 -20.01 4.17
CA SER A 248 -20.09 -18.64 4.52
C SER A 248 -19.09 -18.55 5.68
N ASN A 249 -18.91 -19.63 6.43
CA ASN A 249 -17.92 -19.73 7.51
C ASN A 249 -16.62 -20.46 7.10
N SER A 250 -16.47 -20.84 5.84
CA SER A 250 -15.23 -21.46 5.39
C SER A 250 -14.20 -20.39 5.02
N LEU A 251 -12.93 -20.62 5.36
CA LEU A 251 -11.77 -19.83 4.89
C LEU A 251 -11.69 -19.76 3.34
N LEU A 252 -12.53 -20.52 2.66
CA LEU A 252 -12.57 -20.67 1.21
C LEU A 252 -13.54 -19.72 0.51
N TRP A 253 -14.53 -19.18 1.23
CA TRP A 253 -15.54 -18.27 0.67
C TRP A 253 -15.87 -17.16 1.66
N GLN A 254 -15.63 -15.93 1.24
CA GLN A 254 -15.94 -14.72 2.01
C GLN A 254 -16.81 -13.82 1.13
N PRO A 255 -18.09 -13.65 1.45
CA PRO A 255 -19.01 -12.86 0.63
C PRO A 255 -18.62 -11.37 0.66
N GLU A 256 -18.95 -10.65 -0.41
CA GLU A 256 -18.71 -9.22 -0.58
C GLU A 256 -19.32 -8.37 0.56
N GLY A 257 -20.52 -8.70 1.01
CA GLY A 257 -21.16 -8.00 2.12
C GLY A 257 -20.38 -8.07 3.43
N ARG A 258 -19.56 -9.11 3.61
CA ARG A 258 -18.63 -9.21 4.73
C ARG A 258 -17.47 -8.21 4.60
N GLN A 259 -16.89 -8.10 3.41
CA GLN A 259 -15.86 -7.11 3.11
C GLN A 259 -16.39 -5.69 3.35
N THR A 260 -17.57 -5.39 2.83
CA THR A 260 -18.19 -4.07 2.97
C THR A 260 -18.37 -3.69 4.43
N ARG A 261 -18.93 -4.60 5.25
CA ARG A 261 -19.10 -4.37 6.70
C ARG A 261 -17.77 -4.13 7.41
N PHE A 262 -16.75 -4.92 7.09
CA PHE A 262 -15.41 -4.71 7.64
C PHE A 262 -14.92 -3.28 7.35
N HIS A 263 -15.01 -2.82 6.12
CA HIS A 263 -14.59 -1.48 5.74
C HIS A 263 -15.45 -0.38 6.37
N GLU A 264 -16.77 -0.58 6.47
CA GLU A 264 -17.68 0.34 7.17
C GLU A 264 -17.30 0.51 8.65
N ASP A 265 -17.02 -0.59 9.33
CA ASP A 265 -16.65 -0.57 10.74
C ASP A 265 -15.28 0.08 10.95
N TYR A 266 -14.28 -0.27 10.14
CA TYR A 266 -12.95 0.34 10.23
C TYR A 266 -12.98 1.86 9.98
N THR A 267 -13.69 2.30 8.96
CA THR A 267 -13.74 3.72 8.62
C THR A 267 -14.38 4.57 9.71
N LYS A 268 -15.33 4.05 10.50
CA LYS A 268 -15.92 4.77 11.65
C LYS A 268 -14.87 5.15 12.69
N TYR A 269 -13.99 4.20 13.04
CA TYR A 269 -12.93 4.43 14.03
C TYR A 269 -11.79 5.26 13.46
N LEU A 270 -11.37 4.96 12.22
CA LEU A 270 -10.23 5.63 11.60
C LEU A 270 -10.52 7.08 11.20
N ALA A 271 -11.79 7.43 10.91
CA ALA A 271 -12.16 8.81 10.59
C ALA A 271 -11.96 9.77 11.78
N GLN A 272 -12.09 9.27 12.99
CA GLN A 272 -11.96 10.05 14.23
C GLN A 272 -10.52 10.05 14.78
N ASP A 273 -9.64 9.20 14.23
CA ASP A 273 -8.28 9.08 14.73
C ASP A 273 -7.38 10.19 14.18
N THR A 274 -6.78 10.96 15.08
CA THR A 274 -5.87 12.07 14.76
C THR A 274 -4.40 11.67 14.79
N LEU A 275 -4.08 10.45 15.27
CA LEU A 275 -2.70 9.96 15.35
C LEU A 275 -2.23 9.35 14.03
N LEU A 276 -3.16 8.86 13.20
CA LEU A 276 -2.83 8.27 11.91
C LEU A 276 -2.66 9.38 10.87
N TRP A 277 -1.46 9.49 10.29
CA TRP A 277 -1.20 10.40 9.19
C TRP A 277 -1.75 9.89 7.85
N GLY A 278 -2.00 8.57 7.73
CA GLY A 278 -2.50 7.97 6.50
C GLY A 278 -3.17 6.63 6.71
N THR A 279 -4.07 6.32 5.78
CA THR A 279 -4.77 5.04 5.68
C THR A 279 -4.50 4.44 4.31
N TRP A 280 -4.26 3.11 4.26
CA TRP A 280 -3.93 2.40 3.05
C TRP A 280 -4.84 1.19 2.89
N ILE A 281 -5.57 1.13 1.78
CA ILE A 281 -6.41 -0.03 1.46
C ILE A 281 -5.56 -1.11 0.80
N ASN A 282 -5.64 -2.31 1.30
CA ASN A 282 -4.98 -3.49 0.75
C ASN A 282 -6.05 -4.46 0.23
N THR A 283 -6.47 -4.36 -1.03
CA THR A 283 -5.89 -3.69 -2.20
C THR A 283 -6.93 -2.90 -3.03
N LEU A 284 -6.51 -2.17 -4.07
CA LEU A 284 -7.47 -1.56 -5.01
C LEU A 284 -8.13 -2.63 -5.89
N PHE A 285 -7.35 -3.55 -6.43
CA PHE A 285 -7.83 -4.64 -7.28
C PHE A 285 -7.59 -6.00 -6.64
N ASP A 286 -8.47 -6.95 -6.91
CA ASP A 286 -8.16 -8.35 -6.70
C ASP A 286 -6.92 -8.73 -7.53
N TYR A 287 -6.16 -9.72 -7.09
CA TYR A 287 -4.95 -10.16 -7.76
C TYR A 287 -4.78 -11.68 -7.73
N GLY A 288 -3.98 -12.23 -8.66
CA GLY A 288 -3.69 -13.64 -8.74
C GLY A 288 -2.93 -14.15 -7.51
N SER A 289 -3.34 -15.30 -6.99
CA SER A 289 -2.72 -15.90 -5.81
C SER A 289 -2.77 -17.42 -5.86
N ALA A 290 -1.60 -18.04 -5.96
CA ALA A 290 -1.47 -19.49 -5.90
C ALA A 290 -1.86 -20.09 -4.53
N ARG A 291 -2.02 -19.23 -3.50
CA ARG A 291 -2.46 -19.66 -2.16
C ARG A 291 -3.96 -19.84 -2.04
N ARG A 292 -4.73 -19.33 -2.99
CA ARG A 292 -6.18 -19.40 -2.98
C ARG A 292 -6.68 -20.49 -3.93
N PRO A 293 -7.63 -21.32 -3.52
CA PRO A 293 -8.17 -22.40 -4.37
C PRO A 293 -8.76 -21.88 -5.69
N GLN A 294 -9.27 -20.65 -5.71
CA GLN A 294 -9.82 -19.99 -6.89
C GLN A 294 -8.74 -19.28 -7.74
N GLY A 295 -7.47 -19.31 -7.31
CA GLY A 295 -6.37 -18.62 -7.98
C GLY A 295 -6.38 -17.09 -7.80
N VAL A 296 -7.29 -16.54 -6.99
CA VAL A 296 -7.47 -15.09 -6.81
C VAL A 296 -7.53 -14.72 -5.32
N GLU A 297 -6.76 -13.73 -4.93
CA GLU A 297 -6.90 -13.03 -3.66
C GLU A 297 -7.92 -11.90 -3.85
N ALA A 298 -9.07 -12.03 -3.19
CA ALA A 298 -10.22 -11.17 -3.41
C ALA A 298 -10.30 -9.99 -2.43
N THR A 299 -9.15 -9.42 -2.05
CA THR A 299 -9.08 -8.27 -1.12
C THR A 299 -9.31 -6.92 -1.80
N GLY A 300 -9.38 -6.89 -3.12
CA GLY A 300 -9.61 -5.66 -3.89
C GLY A 300 -10.98 -5.02 -3.65
N LEU A 301 -11.03 -3.72 -3.82
CA LEU A 301 -12.30 -2.97 -3.93
C LEU A 301 -12.94 -3.12 -5.33
N VAL A 302 -12.16 -3.59 -6.29
CA VAL A 302 -12.54 -3.84 -7.68
C VAL A 302 -12.08 -5.24 -8.05
N THR A 303 -12.86 -5.95 -8.86
CA THR A 303 -12.51 -7.30 -9.34
C THR A 303 -11.23 -7.30 -10.17
N LEU A 304 -10.54 -8.47 -10.24
CA LEU A 304 -9.31 -8.66 -11.00
C LEU A 304 -9.42 -8.20 -12.45
N ASP A 305 -10.59 -8.42 -13.09
CA ASP A 305 -10.87 -8.04 -14.47
C ASP A 305 -11.29 -6.57 -14.66
N ARG A 306 -11.26 -5.75 -13.60
CA ARG A 306 -11.65 -4.33 -13.56
C ARG A 306 -13.12 -4.05 -13.93
N ARG A 307 -13.95 -5.08 -14.10
CA ARG A 307 -15.34 -4.89 -14.57
C ARG A 307 -16.33 -4.50 -13.49
N ARG A 308 -16.04 -4.85 -12.23
CA ARG A 308 -17.00 -4.63 -11.14
C ARG A 308 -16.34 -3.95 -9.96
N ARG A 309 -16.92 -2.84 -9.55
CA ARG A 309 -16.68 -2.20 -8.25
C ARG A 309 -17.46 -2.96 -7.21
N LYS A 310 -16.80 -3.41 -6.16
CA LYS A 310 -17.45 -4.05 -5.02
C LYS A 310 -18.13 -3.00 -4.13
N ASP A 311 -19.06 -3.40 -3.28
CA ASP A 311 -19.84 -2.49 -2.43
C ASP A 311 -19.00 -1.61 -1.49
N ALA A 312 -17.78 -2.04 -1.14
CA ALA A 312 -16.84 -1.21 -0.40
C ALA A 312 -16.21 -0.07 -1.23
N PHE A 313 -16.24 -0.12 -2.57
CA PHE A 313 -15.70 0.95 -3.41
C PHE A 313 -16.50 2.26 -3.27
N PRO A 314 -17.84 2.30 -3.43
CA PRO A 314 -18.61 3.51 -3.22
C PRO A 314 -18.54 4.08 -1.81
N LEU A 315 -18.27 3.26 -0.77
CA LEU A 315 -17.99 3.76 0.57
C LEU A 315 -16.80 4.71 0.56
N TYR A 316 -15.66 4.26 0.01
CA TYR A 316 -14.45 5.09 -0.05
C TYR A 316 -14.60 6.26 -1.01
N LYS A 317 -15.29 6.09 -2.14
CA LYS A 317 -15.64 7.20 -3.02
C LYS A 317 -16.42 8.29 -2.27
N ALA A 318 -17.40 7.91 -1.45
CA ALA A 318 -18.15 8.87 -0.64
C ALA A 318 -17.30 9.56 0.45
N LEU A 319 -16.27 8.88 0.96
CA LEU A 319 -15.41 9.42 2.02
C LEU A 319 -14.23 10.26 1.50
N TRP A 320 -13.69 9.94 0.33
CA TRP A 320 -12.43 10.49 -0.16
C TRP A 320 -12.58 11.40 -1.39
N ASN A 321 -13.60 11.17 -2.24
CA ASN A 321 -13.80 11.97 -3.44
C ASN A 321 -14.61 13.23 -3.13
N ASN A 322 -13.95 14.38 -3.13
CA ASN A 322 -14.57 15.67 -2.87
C ASN A 322 -15.09 16.37 -4.15
N THR A 323 -14.89 15.77 -5.32
CA THR A 323 -15.25 16.37 -6.62
C THR A 323 -16.59 15.86 -7.16
N GLU A 324 -16.97 14.64 -6.78
CA GLU A 324 -18.21 14.01 -7.22
C GLU A 324 -19.06 13.59 -6.02
N PRO A 325 -20.26 14.17 -5.83
CA PRO A 325 -21.17 13.75 -4.78
C PRO A 325 -21.48 12.25 -4.90
N THR A 326 -21.22 11.50 -3.86
CA THR A 326 -21.47 10.05 -3.80
C THR A 326 -22.19 9.73 -2.51
N LEU A 327 -23.23 8.90 -2.60
CA LEU A 327 -23.98 8.39 -1.46
C LEU A 327 -23.66 6.91 -1.27
N HIS A 328 -23.28 6.54 -0.05
CA HIS A 328 -23.17 5.15 0.38
C HIS A 328 -24.18 4.88 1.49
N ILE A 329 -24.95 3.78 1.36
CA ILE A 329 -25.90 3.34 2.38
C ILE A 329 -25.26 2.21 3.16
N ALA A 330 -24.80 2.51 4.38
CA ALA A 330 -24.19 1.54 5.27
C ALA A 330 -25.23 0.59 5.89
N GLY A 331 -24.75 -0.60 6.29
CA GLY A 331 -25.53 -1.54 7.11
C GLY A 331 -26.65 -2.24 6.34
N ARG A 332 -26.54 -2.42 5.03
CA ARG A 332 -27.47 -3.27 4.28
C ARG A 332 -27.51 -4.65 4.92
N ARG A 333 -28.69 -5.03 5.43
CA ARG A 333 -28.97 -6.41 5.85
C ARG A 333 -29.50 -7.14 4.63
N GLU A 334 -28.81 -8.19 4.21
CA GLU A 334 -29.35 -9.20 3.30
C GLU A 334 -30.33 -10.11 4.04
#